data_8125bdb22b8551905723a87ca7391434
#
_entry.id   8125bdb22b8551905723a87ca7391434
#
_cell.length_a   1.000
_cell.length_b   1.000
_cell.length_c   1.000
_cell.angle_alpha   90.00
_cell.angle_beta   90.00
_cell.angle_gamma   90.00
#
_symmetry.space_group_name_H-M   'P 1'
#
loop_
_entity.id
_entity.type
_entity.pdbx_description
1 polymer ?
#
loop_
_entity_poly.entity_id
_entity_poly.type
_entity_poly.pdbx_seq_one_letter_code
_entity_poly.pdbx_strand_id
1 'polypeptide(L)'
;MLVLFAGFARAFRRAAPARVETRAFAKKAKKAPKASAPRRAELPPGAATPKLIVFDLDNTLWSPELYQLRKKPKANRDVRLCAGAVDALYDLSTGDWPRTEGAVASRATEADWAEDLLAAFEVEGRTAASLLPHREIYPGSKRKHFQALRKTTGVDFSDMIFFDDYTENLGEIAQLGVMCVHNPRGLTWDHWAGGLKAYARLKEQNTAFMGRMFTTADLGELD
;
A
#
# COMPACT_ATOMS: atom_id res chain seq x y z
N MET A 1 36.69 -77.24 42.34
CA MET A 1 37.58 -76.06 42.58
C MET A 1 36.78 -74.82 42.27
N LEU A 2 36.32 -74.18 43.33
CA LEU A 2 35.31 -73.12 43.33
C LEU A 2 36.04 -71.76 43.47
N VAL A 3 35.92 -70.85 42.55
CA VAL A 3 36.45 -69.48 42.71
C VAL A 3 35.27 -68.48 42.70
N LEU A 4 35.05 -67.87 43.86
CA LEU A 4 34.14 -66.76 44.06
C LEU A 4 34.73 -65.51 43.46
N PHE A 5 33.89 -64.78 42.69
CA PHE A 5 34.10 -63.34 42.36
C PHE A 5 33.04 -62.52 43.00
N ALA A 6 33.41 -61.66 43.96
CA ALA A 6 32.62 -60.72 44.62
C ALA A 6 32.50 -59.48 43.68
N GLY A 7 31.25 -59.15 43.28
CA GLY A 7 30.95 -57.95 42.48
C GLY A 7 30.65 -56.75 43.36
N PHE A 8 31.43 -55.66 43.17
CA PHE A 8 31.23 -54.35 43.79
C PHE A 8 30.10 -53.58 43.09
N ALA A 9 28.98 -53.43 43.75
CA ALA A 9 27.91 -52.58 43.30
C ALA A 9 28.21 -51.11 43.64
N ARG A 10 28.54 -50.26 42.64
CA ARG A 10 28.73 -48.84 42.80
C ARG A 10 27.40 -48.14 42.53
N ALA A 11 26.83 -47.59 43.58
CA ALA A 11 25.60 -46.77 43.51
C ALA A 11 25.86 -45.46 42.79
N PHE A 12 25.30 -45.31 41.59
CA PHE A 12 25.23 -44.00 40.89
C PHE A 12 24.08 -43.21 41.48
N ARG A 13 24.38 -42.17 42.27
CA ARG A 13 23.43 -41.12 42.64
C ARG A 13 23.16 -40.29 41.40
N ARG A 14 21.93 -40.36 40.86
CA ARG A 14 21.43 -39.42 39.87
C ARG A 14 21.29 -38.07 40.51
N ALA A 15 22.05 -37.08 40.04
CA ALA A 15 21.82 -35.66 40.34
C ALA A 15 20.55 -35.21 39.64
N ALA A 16 19.68 -34.49 40.38
CA ALA A 16 18.50 -33.89 39.82
C ALA A 16 18.87 -32.73 38.85
N PRO A 17 18.14 -32.54 37.75
CA PRO A 17 18.44 -31.47 36.81
C PRO A 17 18.11 -30.10 37.46
N ALA A 18 19.06 -29.19 37.35
CA ALA A 18 18.91 -27.80 37.77
C ALA A 18 17.72 -27.12 37.06
N ARG A 19 16.88 -26.53 37.84
CA ARG A 19 15.71 -25.73 37.37
C ARG A 19 16.26 -24.52 36.62
N VAL A 20 16.18 -24.51 35.27
CA VAL A 20 16.45 -23.35 34.47
C VAL A 20 15.29 -22.37 34.67
N GLU A 21 15.54 -21.30 35.42
CA GLU A 21 14.61 -20.16 35.48
C GLU A 21 14.60 -19.46 34.12
N THR A 22 13.56 -19.72 33.33
CA THR A 22 13.24 -18.93 32.16
C THR A 22 12.77 -17.55 32.61
N ARG A 23 13.69 -16.61 32.69
CA ARG A 23 13.36 -15.19 32.78
C ARG A 23 12.59 -14.81 31.52
N ALA A 24 11.28 -14.70 31.63
CA ALA A 24 10.43 -14.14 30.62
C ALA A 24 10.79 -12.64 30.44
N PHE A 25 11.54 -12.35 29.39
CA PHE A 25 11.68 -10.98 28.89
C PHE A 25 10.32 -10.55 28.32
N ALA A 26 9.48 -9.99 29.16
CA ALA A 26 8.32 -9.24 28.73
C ALA A 26 8.82 -8.00 27.97
N LYS A 27 8.96 -8.12 26.63
CA LYS A 27 9.13 -6.96 25.76
C LYS A 27 7.88 -6.09 25.94
N LYS A 28 8.02 -4.98 26.67
CA LYS A 28 7.03 -3.91 26.71
C LYS A 28 6.71 -3.55 25.26
N ALA A 29 5.55 -3.93 24.76
CA ALA A 29 5.09 -3.52 23.44
C ALA A 29 5.09 -1.97 23.44
N LYS A 30 5.95 -1.37 22.65
CA LYS A 30 5.89 0.07 22.41
C LYS A 30 4.51 0.36 21.83
N LYS A 31 3.73 1.17 22.56
CA LYS A 31 2.43 1.68 22.11
C LYS A 31 2.64 2.28 20.71
N ALA A 32 1.94 1.77 19.70
CA ALA A 32 2.02 2.34 18.36
C ALA A 32 1.79 3.85 18.44
N PRO A 33 2.54 4.67 17.70
CA PRO A 33 2.32 6.10 17.70
C PRO A 33 0.86 6.37 17.32
N LYS A 34 0.23 7.31 18.05
CA LYS A 34 -1.15 7.73 17.77
C LYS A 34 -1.17 8.24 16.33
N ALA A 35 -2.02 7.68 15.48
CA ALA A 35 -2.14 8.13 14.10
C ALA A 35 -2.41 9.65 14.12
N SER A 36 -1.62 10.41 13.38
CA SER A 36 -1.89 11.82 13.14
C SER A 36 -3.22 11.96 12.39
N ALA A 37 -3.92 13.08 12.59
CA ALA A 37 -5.07 13.39 11.77
C ALA A 37 -4.68 13.39 10.28
N PRO A 38 -5.59 12.95 9.39
CA PRO A 38 -5.34 13.01 7.95
C PRO A 38 -5.03 14.43 7.50
N ARG A 39 -4.15 14.56 6.52
CA ARG A 39 -3.78 15.84 5.92
C ARG A 39 -4.57 16.04 4.64
N ARG A 40 -4.78 17.31 4.25
CA ARG A 40 -5.40 17.67 2.98
C ARG A 40 -4.36 18.20 2.00
N ALA A 41 -4.41 17.73 0.76
CA ALA A 41 -3.62 18.29 -0.32
C ALA A 41 -4.26 19.63 -0.77
N GLU A 42 -3.52 20.70 -0.58
CA GLU A 42 -3.94 22.03 -1.03
C GLU A 42 -3.41 22.26 -2.44
N LEU A 43 -4.32 22.53 -3.36
CA LEU A 43 -4.01 22.94 -4.73
C LEU A 43 -4.44 24.39 -4.92
N PRO A 44 -3.74 25.16 -5.78
CA PRO A 44 -4.17 26.52 -6.12
C PRO A 44 -5.62 26.54 -6.66
N PRO A 45 -6.39 27.60 -6.41
CA PRO A 45 -7.72 27.73 -6.96
C PRO A 45 -7.71 27.63 -8.49
N GLY A 46 -8.56 26.75 -9.04
CA GLY A 46 -8.65 26.52 -10.48
C GLY A 46 -7.57 25.60 -11.05
N ALA A 47 -6.66 25.07 -10.23
CA ALA A 47 -5.65 24.10 -10.66
C ALA A 47 -6.31 22.84 -11.26
N ALA A 48 -5.67 22.28 -12.28
CA ALA A 48 -6.12 21.05 -12.90
C ALA A 48 -5.99 19.88 -11.91
N THR A 49 -7.07 19.11 -11.75
CA THR A 49 -7.06 17.85 -10.98
C THR A 49 -7.16 16.66 -11.91
N PRO A 50 -6.54 15.51 -11.56
CA PRO A 50 -6.77 14.27 -12.30
C PRO A 50 -8.26 13.93 -12.30
N LYS A 51 -8.76 13.40 -13.41
CA LYS A 51 -10.14 12.87 -13.46
C LYS A 51 -10.20 11.45 -12.86
N LEU A 52 -9.10 10.70 -12.96
CA LEU A 52 -8.99 9.38 -12.34
C LEU A 52 -7.66 9.25 -11.60
N ILE A 53 -7.75 8.94 -10.31
CA ILE A 53 -6.60 8.64 -9.47
C ILE A 53 -6.54 7.13 -9.27
N VAL A 54 -5.50 6.49 -9.79
CA VAL A 54 -5.35 5.05 -9.79
C VAL A 54 -4.28 4.64 -8.79
N PHE A 55 -4.57 3.66 -7.96
CA PHE A 55 -3.63 3.10 -6.99
C PHE A 55 -3.37 1.62 -7.29
N ASP A 56 -2.12 1.19 -7.14
CA ASP A 56 -1.86 -0.19 -6.78
C ASP A 56 -2.26 -0.44 -5.33
N LEU A 57 -2.32 -1.69 -4.89
CA LEU A 57 -2.72 -2.07 -3.55
C LEU A 57 -1.52 -2.39 -2.66
N ASP A 58 -0.86 -3.51 -2.94
CA ASP A 58 0.22 -4.05 -2.11
C ASP A 58 1.44 -3.12 -2.13
N ASN A 59 1.98 -2.79 -0.94
CA ASN A 59 3.06 -1.80 -0.77
C ASN A 59 2.78 -0.41 -1.37
N THR A 60 1.55 -0.12 -1.75
CA THR A 60 1.10 1.21 -2.18
C THR A 60 0.01 1.74 -1.25
N LEU A 61 -1.20 1.20 -1.30
CA LEU A 61 -2.24 1.59 -0.35
C LEU A 61 -2.04 0.96 1.02
N TRP A 62 -1.55 -0.26 1.09
CA TRP A 62 -1.34 -0.99 2.34
C TRP A 62 -0.08 -1.86 2.36
N SER A 63 0.25 -2.37 3.54
CA SER A 63 1.34 -3.30 3.79
C SER A 63 0.92 -4.29 4.90
N PRO A 64 1.42 -5.54 4.89
CA PRO A 64 2.27 -6.20 3.89
C PRO A 64 1.50 -6.62 2.63
N GLU A 65 2.22 -7.17 1.65
CA GLU A 65 1.65 -7.76 0.44
C GLU A 65 0.80 -9.00 0.77
N LEU A 66 -0.35 -9.14 0.09
CA LEU A 66 -1.33 -10.19 0.43
C LEU A 66 -0.79 -11.59 0.19
N TYR A 67 -0.01 -11.83 -0.86
CA TYR A 67 0.55 -13.14 -1.16
C TYR A 67 1.51 -13.68 -0.08
N GLN A 68 2.05 -12.80 0.79
CA GLN A 68 2.89 -13.21 1.92
C GLN A 68 2.09 -13.80 3.08
N LEU A 69 0.77 -13.63 3.07
CA LEU A 69 -0.10 -14.05 4.15
C LEU A 69 -0.63 -15.46 3.91
N ARG A 70 -0.64 -16.29 4.98
CA ARG A 70 -1.08 -17.69 4.90
C ARG A 70 -2.59 -17.89 5.07
N LYS A 71 -3.31 -16.83 5.44
CA LYS A 71 -4.76 -16.83 5.69
C LYS A 71 -5.33 -15.46 5.42
N LYS A 72 -6.64 -15.41 5.19
CA LYS A 72 -7.39 -14.17 4.98
C LYS A 72 -7.10 -13.14 6.08
N PRO A 73 -6.58 -11.97 5.71
CA PRO A 73 -6.19 -10.93 6.67
C PRO A 73 -7.38 -10.15 7.20
N LYS A 74 -7.15 -9.49 8.34
CA LYS A 74 -8.07 -8.50 8.89
C LYS A 74 -7.45 -7.11 8.80
N ALA A 75 -8.24 -6.15 8.33
CA ALA A 75 -7.87 -4.74 8.29
C ALA A 75 -7.45 -4.24 9.69
N ASN A 76 -6.46 -3.35 9.73
CA ASN A 76 -5.87 -2.74 10.91
C ASN A 76 -5.19 -3.69 11.91
N ARG A 77 -5.26 -5.01 11.67
CA ARG A 77 -4.57 -6.02 12.47
C ARG A 77 -3.42 -6.66 11.70
N ASP A 78 -3.73 -7.29 10.59
CA ASP A 78 -2.77 -8.06 9.77
C ASP A 78 -2.24 -7.22 8.61
N VAL A 79 -3.07 -6.34 8.07
CA VAL A 79 -2.76 -5.37 7.00
C VAL A 79 -3.16 -3.98 7.48
N ARG A 80 -2.36 -2.98 7.12
CA ARG A 80 -2.57 -1.58 7.50
C ARG A 80 -2.40 -0.67 6.32
N LEU A 81 -3.23 0.38 6.24
CA LEU A 81 -3.04 1.45 5.27
C LEU A 81 -1.71 2.18 5.50
N CYS A 82 -1.05 2.53 4.42
CA CYS A 82 0.08 3.47 4.43
C CYS A 82 -0.41 4.86 4.86
N ALA A 83 0.45 5.65 5.48
CA ALA A 83 0.05 6.97 5.99
C ALA A 83 -0.48 7.89 4.88
N GLY A 84 0.20 7.96 3.75
CA GLY A 84 -0.26 8.75 2.60
C GLY A 84 -1.52 8.18 1.93
N ALA A 85 -1.80 6.87 2.08
CA ALA A 85 -3.06 6.29 1.61
C ALA A 85 -4.24 6.78 2.44
N VAL A 86 -4.05 6.95 3.76
CA VAL A 86 -5.07 7.57 4.62
C VAL A 86 -5.34 9.01 4.19
N ASP A 87 -4.28 9.80 3.94
CA ASP A 87 -4.39 11.17 3.45
C ASP A 87 -5.13 11.23 2.10
N ALA A 88 -4.78 10.34 1.16
CA ALA A 88 -5.41 10.27 -0.16
C ALA A 88 -6.90 9.90 -0.10
N LEU A 89 -7.24 8.87 0.68
CA LEU A 89 -8.64 8.47 0.88
C LEU A 89 -9.44 9.55 1.62
N TYR A 90 -8.81 10.28 2.53
CA TYR A 90 -9.42 11.43 3.18
C TYR A 90 -9.78 12.51 2.16
N ASP A 91 -8.85 12.94 1.32
CA ASP A 91 -9.10 13.94 0.27
C ASP A 91 -10.21 13.50 -0.69
N LEU A 92 -10.21 12.23 -1.11
CA LEU A 92 -11.30 11.69 -1.93
C LEU A 92 -12.65 11.66 -1.20
N SER A 93 -12.65 11.60 0.15
CA SER A 93 -13.87 11.59 0.95
C SER A 93 -14.53 12.96 1.07
N THR A 94 -13.76 14.05 0.97
CA THR A 94 -14.26 15.42 1.17
C THR A 94 -15.18 15.90 0.06
N GLY A 95 -15.05 15.34 -1.16
CA GLY A 95 -15.82 15.75 -2.33
C GLY A 95 -15.39 17.11 -2.91
N ASP A 96 -14.26 17.67 -2.47
CA ASP A 96 -13.76 18.97 -2.97
C ASP A 96 -13.31 18.92 -4.44
N TRP A 97 -13.07 17.71 -4.96
CA TRP A 97 -12.73 17.48 -6.38
C TRP A 97 -13.85 16.73 -7.10
N PRO A 98 -14.96 17.41 -7.45
CA PRO A 98 -16.19 16.75 -7.89
C PRO A 98 -16.08 16.01 -9.24
N ARG A 99 -14.97 16.19 -9.95
CA ARG A 99 -14.69 15.51 -11.23
C ARG A 99 -13.57 14.49 -11.11
N THR A 100 -13.10 14.21 -9.90
CA THR A 100 -12.01 13.26 -9.60
C THR A 100 -12.60 12.02 -8.98
N GLU A 101 -12.32 10.87 -9.57
CA GLU A 101 -12.72 9.58 -9.03
C GLU A 101 -11.48 8.75 -8.65
N GLY A 102 -11.65 7.87 -7.68
CA GLY A 102 -10.62 6.93 -7.27
C GLY A 102 -10.75 5.59 -7.98
N ALA A 103 -9.63 4.93 -8.25
CA ALA A 103 -9.59 3.62 -8.88
C ALA A 103 -8.47 2.75 -8.29
N VAL A 104 -8.60 1.45 -8.51
CA VAL A 104 -7.59 0.44 -8.20
C VAL A 104 -7.17 -0.28 -9.47
N ALA A 105 -5.87 -0.48 -9.65
CA ALA A 105 -5.30 -1.39 -10.63
C ALA A 105 -4.28 -2.28 -9.91
N SER A 106 -4.63 -3.52 -9.58
CA SER A 106 -3.76 -4.43 -8.82
C SER A 106 -3.59 -5.78 -9.51
N ARG A 107 -2.39 -6.35 -9.35
CA ARG A 107 -2.04 -7.69 -9.85
C ARG A 107 -2.23 -8.77 -8.79
N ALA A 108 -2.83 -8.44 -7.65
CA ALA A 108 -3.05 -9.38 -6.55
C ALA A 108 -3.80 -10.64 -7.03
N THR A 109 -3.29 -11.80 -6.63
CA THR A 109 -3.93 -13.10 -6.87
C THR A 109 -5.07 -13.36 -5.89
N GLU A 110 -5.04 -12.71 -4.73
CA GLU A 110 -6.02 -12.80 -3.65
C GLU A 110 -7.09 -11.70 -3.78
N ALA A 111 -7.74 -11.61 -4.96
CA ALA A 111 -8.70 -10.55 -5.26
C ALA A 111 -9.84 -10.44 -4.21
N ASP A 112 -10.38 -11.57 -3.75
CA ASP A 112 -11.42 -11.60 -2.71
C ASP A 112 -10.93 -11.02 -1.38
N TRP A 113 -9.65 -11.23 -1.01
CA TRP A 113 -9.09 -10.65 0.20
C TRP A 113 -8.89 -9.14 0.04
N ALA A 114 -8.48 -8.70 -1.14
CA ALA A 114 -8.33 -7.29 -1.45
C ALA A 114 -9.68 -6.55 -1.39
N GLU A 115 -10.73 -7.10 -1.99
CA GLU A 115 -12.10 -6.55 -1.92
C GLU A 115 -12.61 -6.45 -0.48
N ASP A 116 -12.41 -7.48 0.34
CA ASP A 116 -12.81 -7.46 1.75
C ASP A 116 -12.03 -6.41 2.57
N LEU A 117 -10.74 -6.22 2.28
CA LEU A 117 -9.94 -5.19 2.93
C LEU A 117 -10.40 -3.79 2.53
N LEU A 118 -10.68 -3.57 1.24
CA LEU A 118 -11.23 -2.30 0.74
C LEU A 118 -12.58 -1.99 1.40
N ALA A 119 -13.42 -3.00 1.60
CA ALA A 119 -14.70 -2.85 2.29
C ALA A 119 -14.55 -2.61 3.81
N ALA A 120 -13.45 -3.08 4.41
CA ALA A 120 -13.22 -2.99 5.85
C ALA A 120 -12.39 -1.76 6.29
N PHE A 121 -11.59 -1.18 5.40
CA PHE A 121 -10.89 0.08 5.70
C PHE A 121 -11.85 1.26 5.58
N GLU A 122 -11.92 2.07 6.62
CA GLU A 122 -12.76 3.27 6.68
C GLU A 122 -11.93 4.52 6.95
N VAL A 123 -12.29 5.59 6.24
CA VAL A 123 -11.77 6.95 6.44
C VAL A 123 -12.98 7.88 6.46
N GLU A 124 -13.14 8.65 7.53
CA GLU A 124 -14.27 9.59 7.73
C GLU A 124 -15.66 8.95 7.49
N GLY A 125 -15.82 7.71 7.97
CA GLY A 125 -17.08 6.96 7.86
C GLY A 125 -17.40 6.44 6.44
N ARG A 126 -16.47 6.57 5.49
CA ARG A 126 -16.58 6.00 4.15
C ARG A 126 -15.59 4.85 3.97
N THR A 127 -16.03 3.75 3.39
CA THR A 127 -15.14 2.63 3.10
C THR A 127 -14.20 2.97 1.93
N ALA A 128 -12.99 2.41 1.94
CA ALA A 128 -12.08 2.55 0.80
C ALA A 128 -12.73 2.04 -0.50
N ALA A 129 -13.54 0.97 -0.43
CA ALA A 129 -14.30 0.46 -1.56
C ALA A 129 -15.27 1.51 -2.15
N SER A 130 -15.89 2.34 -1.31
CA SER A 130 -16.80 3.41 -1.76
C SER A 130 -16.07 4.61 -2.35
N LEU A 131 -14.82 4.83 -1.92
CA LEU A 131 -13.95 5.91 -2.41
C LEU A 131 -13.19 5.51 -3.69
N LEU A 132 -13.04 4.21 -3.93
CA LEU A 132 -12.36 3.62 -5.08
C LEU A 132 -13.34 2.71 -5.85
N PRO A 133 -14.37 3.29 -6.51
CA PRO A 133 -15.44 2.50 -7.14
C PRO A 133 -14.99 1.70 -8.37
N HIS A 134 -13.92 2.13 -9.03
CA HIS A 134 -13.40 1.45 -10.23
C HIS A 134 -12.25 0.53 -9.83
N ARG A 135 -12.43 -0.79 -9.98
CA ARG A 135 -11.46 -1.76 -9.48
C ARG A 135 -11.15 -2.83 -10.52
N GLU A 136 -9.89 -2.91 -10.89
CA GLU A 136 -9.30 -3.93 -11.74
C GLU A 136 -8.28 -4.72 -10.92
N ILE A 137 -8.71 -5.82 -10.30
CA ILE A 137 -7.92 -6.62 -9.36
C ILE A 137 -7.82 -8.05 -9.88
N TYR A 138 -6.77 -8.34 -10.63
CA TYR A 138 -6.49 -9.66 -11.19
C TYR A 138 -5.05 -9.77 -11.70
N PRO A 139 -4.46 -10.99 -11.80
CA PRO A 139 -3.13 -11.17 -12.35
C PRO A 139 -3.04 -10.74 -13.82
N GLY A 140 -1.92 -10.17 -14.19
CA GLY A 140 -1.64 -9.80 -15.57
C GLY A 140 -0.92 -8.45 -15.71
N SER A 141 -0.85 -7.95 -16.95
CA SER A 141 -0.20 -6.67 -17.24
C SER A 141 -1.07 -5.51 -16.79
N LYS A 142 -0.48 -4.52 -16.14
CA LYS A 142 -1.15 -3.27 -15.75
C LYS A 142 -1.78 -2.55 -16.94
N ARG A 143 -1.25 -2.72 -18.15
CA ARG A 143 -1.84 -2.17 -19.37
C ARG A 143 -3.28 -2.65 -19.60
N LYS A 144 -3.59 -3.93 -19.30
CA LYS A 144 -4.96 -4.44 -19.39
C LYS A 144 -5.89 -3.77 -18.39
N HIS A 145 -5.44 -3.60 -17.14
CA HIS A 145 -6.18 -2.88 -16.10
C HIS A 145 -6.50 -1.45 -16.56
N PHE A 146 -5.52 -0.71 -17.06
CA PHE A 146 -5.71 0.66 -17.51
C PHE A 146 -6.60 0.78 -18.74
N GLN A 147 -6.52 -0.17 -19.67
CA GLN A 147 -7.46 -0.24 -20.82
C GLN A 147 -8.90 -0.49 -20.35
N ALA A 148 -9.09 -1.36 -19.35
CA ALA A 148 -10.41 -1.61 -18.75
C ALA A 148 -10.92 -0.37 -18.01
N LEU A 149 -10.10 0.27 -17.16
CA LEU A 149 -10.45 1.52 -16.48
C LEU A 149 -10.85 2.61 -17.50
N ARG A 150 -10.05 2.83 -18.55
CA ARG A 150 -10.39 3.80 -19.60
C ARG A 150 -11.73 3.50 -20.26
N LYS A 151 -11.98 2.23 -20.58
CA LYS A 151 -13.23 1.79 -21.21
C LYS A 151 -14.44 2.02 -20.30
N THR A 152 -14.29 1.74 -19.00
CA THR A 152 -15.38 1.82 -18.02
C THR A 152 -15.68 3.26 -17.61
N THR A 153 -14.63 4.07 -17.41
CA THR A 153 -14.78 5.45 -16.93
C THR A 153 -14.91 6.49 -18.05
N GLY A 154 -14.43 6.17 -19.25
CA GLY A 154 -14.29 7.13 -20.34
C GLY A 154 -13.18 8.15 -20.17
N VAL A 155 -12.37 8.04 -19.09
CA VAL A 155 -11.28 8.98 -18.81
C VAL A 155 -10.08 8.68 -19.69
N ASP A 156 -9.52 9.70 -20.35
CA ASP A 156 -8.30 9.56 -21.14
C ASP A 156 -7.07 9.38 -20.24
N PHE A 157 -6.10 8.62 -20.73
CA PHE A 157 -4.85 8.33 -19.98
C PHE A 157 -4.11 9.59 -19.51
N SER A 158 -4.13 10.65 -20.30
CA SER A 158 -3.54 11.95 -19.93
C SER A 158 -4.27 12.67 -18.78
N ASP A 159 -5.47 12.23 -18.41
CA ASP A 159 -6.24 12.74 -17.29
C ASP A 159 -6.18 11.80 -16.06
N MET A 160 -5.28 10.81 -16.11
CA MET A 160 -5.04 9.88 -15.00
C MET A 160 -3.70 10.15 -14.32
N ILE A 161 -3.65 9.87 -13.00
CA ILE A 161 -2.43 9.73 -12.22
C ILE A 161 -2.39 8.33 -11.59
N PHE A 162 -1.21 7.71 -11.55
CA PHE A 162 -1.02 6.35 -11.05
C PHE A 162 0.09 6.29 -10.00
N PHE A 163 -0.19 5.68 -8.87
CA PHE A 163 0.74 5.42 -7.78
C PHE A 163 1.01 3.92 -7.66
N ASP A 164 2.28 3.52 -7.70
CA ASP A 164 2.70 2.11 -7.64
C ASP A 164 4.12 2.04 -7.05
N ASP A 165 4.43 0.97 -6.32
CA ASP A 165 5.75 0.73 -5.74
C ASP A 165 6.73 0.06 -6.71
N TYR A 166 6.23 -0.47 -7.84
CA TYR A 166 7.01 -1.27 -8.78
C TYR A 166 7.27 -0.54 -10.09
N THR A 167 8.55 -0.25 -10.35
CA THR A 167 8.98 0.59 -11.48
C THR A 167 8.61 0.05 -12.85
N GLU A 168 8.59 -1.27 -13.02
CA GLU A 168 8.20 -1.92 -14.29
C GLU A 168 6.74 -1.67 -14.63
N ASN A 169 5.85 -1.70 -13.62
CA ASN A 169 4.45 -1.34 -13.81
C ASN A 169 4.31 0.12 -14.27
N LEU A 170 5.02 1.03 -13.57
CA LEU A 170 5.00 2.45 -13.90
C LEU A 170 5.56 2.73 -15.30
N GLY A 171 6.67 2.07 -15.67
CA GLY A 171 7.26 2.19 -16.99
C GLY A 171 6.31 1.73 -18.11
N GLU A 172 5.56 0.65 -17.89
CA GLU A 172 4.55 0.16 -18.83
C GLU A 172 3.39 1.15 -19.00
N ILE A 173 2.92 1.75 -17.90
CA ILE A 173 1.76 2.64 -17.90
C ILE A 173 2.11 4.07 -18.35
N ALA A 174 3.31 4.56 -18.04
CA ALA A 174 3.79 5.84 -18.52
C ALA A 174 3.79 5.93 -20.06
N GLN A 175 4.01 4.81 -20.75
CA GLN A 175 3.92 4.74 -22.22
C GLN A 175 2.50 4.97 -22.76
N LEU A 176 1.48 4.90 -21.94
CA LEU A 176 0.10 5.23 -22.30
C LEU A 176 -0.19 6.74 -22.18
N GLY A 177 0.69 7.50 -21.54
CA GLY A 177 0.52 8.92 -21.27
C GLY A 177 -0.12 9.21 -19.90
N VAL A 178 -0.19 8.23 -19.00
CA VAL A 178 -0.58 8.41 -17.61
C VAL A 178 0.58 9.05 -16.83
N MET A 179 0.29 9.99 -15.94
CA MET A 179 1.29 10.45 -14.99
C MET A 179 1.53 9.37 -13.93
N CYS A 180 2.77 8.88 -13.84
CA CYS A 180 3.15 7.79 -12.95
C CYS A 180 4.03 8.29 -11.81
N VAL A 181 3.69 7.94 -10.56
CA VAL A 181 4.41 8.32 -9.34
C VAL A 181 4.91 7.07 -8.64
N HIS A 182 6.22 6.98 -8.45
CA HIS A 182 6.88 5.86 -7.79
C HIS A 182 6.88 6.04 -6.27
N ASN A 183 6.32 5.08 -5.54
CA ASN A 183 6.23 5.07 -4.07
C ASN A 183 6.83 3.79 -3.45
N PRO A 184 8.13 3.57 -3.50
CA PRO A 184 8.82 2.28 -3.29
C PRO A 184 8.65 1.66 -1.89
N ARG A 185 8.09 2.34 -0.95
CA ARG A 185 7.87 1.88 0.43
C ARG A 185 6.48 2.25 0.96
N GLY A 186 5.49 2.26 0.08
CA GLY A 186 4.14 2.68 0.38
C GLY A 186 3.90 4.16 0.11
N LEU A 187 2.65 4.50 -0.09
CA LEU A 187 2.24 5.88 -0.33
C LEU A 187 2.52 6.74 0.89
N THR A 188 3.24 7.83 0.69
CA THR A 188 3.49 8.85 1.72
C THR A 188 2.79 10.16 1.34
N TRP A 189 2.74 11.09 2.28
CA TRP A 189 2.25 12.43 2.01
C TRP A 189 2.96 13.11 0.83
N ASP A 190 4.28 13.01 0.78
CA ASP A 190 5.07 13.68 -0.27
C ASP A 190 4.75 13.11 -1.66
N HIS A 191 4.52 11.78 -1.76
CA HIS A 191 4.03 11.18 -3.01
C HIS A 191 2.64 11.69 -3.37
N TRP A 192 1.72 11.76 -2.39
CA TRP A 192 0.35 12.18 -2.61
C TRP A 192 0.26 13.65 -2.99
N ALA A 193 0.64 14.54 -2.07
CA ALA A 193 0.53 15.98 -2.28
C ALA A 193 1.44 16.49 -3.40
N GLY A 194 2.70 16.01 -3.45
CA GLY A 194 3.63 16.34 -4.51
C GLY A 194 3.16 15.86 -5.89
N GLY A 195 2.62 14.63 -5.96
CA GLY A 195 2.06 14.08 -7.20
C GLY A 195 0.92 14.95 -7.76
N LEU A 196 -0.01 15.39 -6.90
CA LEU A 196 -1.11 16.25 -7.32
C LEU A 196 -0.66 17.66 -7.75
N LYS A 197 0.27 18.28 -7.03
CA LYS A 197 0.85 19.57 -7.40
C LYS A 197 1.60 19.48 -8.73
N ALA A 198 2.43 18.46 -8.89
CA ALA A 198 3.16 18.22 -10.13
C ALA A 198 2.20 17.98 -11.30
N TYR A 199 1.12 17.20 -11.09
CA TYR A 199 0.09 17.01 -12.09
C TYR A 199 -0.53 18.34 -12.53
N ALA A 200 -0.97 19.17 -11.59
CA ALA A 200 -1.58 20.45 -11.85
C ALA A 200 -0.63 21.36 -12.67
N ARG A 201 0.62 21.49 -12.23
CA ARG A 201 1.64 22.30 -12.88
C ARG A 201 1.94 21.84 -14.31
N LEU A 202 2.13 20.54 -14.52
CA LEU A 202 2.42 19.99 -15.83
C LEU A 202 1.24 20.13 -16.81
N LYS A 203 0.01 20.02 -16.31
CA LYS A 203 -1.21 20.28 -17.12
C LYS A 203 -1.30 21.74 -17.51
N GLU A 204 -1.00 22.68 -16.62
CA GLU A 204 -0.95 24.11 -16.90
C GLU A 204 0.08 24.43 -17.97
N GLN A 205 1.25 23.78 -17.91
CA GLN A 205 2.32 23.91 -18.90
C GLN A 205 2.04 23.17 -20.21
N ASN A 206 0.90 22.49 -20.32
CA ASN A 206 0.55 21.61 -21.45
C ASN A 206 1.65 20.54 -21.76
N THR A 207 2.29 20.04 -20.69
CA THR A 207 3.38 19.08 -20.78
C THR A 207 2.84 17.66 -20.80
N ALA A 208 3.28 16.87 -21.77
CA ALA A 208 2.88 15.45 -21.86
C ALA A 208 3.58 14.59 -20.80
N PHE A 209 2.87 13.58 -20.28
CA PHE A 209 3.39 12.62 -19.29
C PHE A 209 4.07 11.40 -19.93
N MET A 210 3.86 11.18 -21.21
CA MET A 210 4.26 9.96 -21.91
C MET A 210 5.72 9.56 -21.65
N GLY A 211 5.91 8.33 -21.19
CA GLY A 211 7.21 7.77 -20.88
C GLY A 211 7.89 8.32 -19.62
N ARG A 212 7.24 9.19 -18.84
CA ARG A 212 7.82 9.80 -17.65
C ARG A 212 7.27 9.14 -16.37
N MET A 213 8.18 8.86 -15.46
CA MET A 213 7.91 8.40 -14.11
C MET A 213 8.51 9.43 -13.13
N PHE A 214 7.78 9.76 -12.09
CA PHE A 214 8.17 10.76 -11.11
C PHE A 214 8.50 10.10 -9.77
N THR A 215 9.64 10.46 -9.21
CA THR A 215 10.07 10.10 -7.85
C THR A 215 9.80 11.26 -6.90
N THR A 216 9.96 11.06 -5.60
CA THR A 216 9.89 12.16 -4.61
C THR A 216 10.87 13.29 -4.89
N ALA A 217 12.06 12.98 -5.44
CA ALA A 217 13.03 14.01 -5.82
C ALA A 217 12.48 14.88 -6.97
N ASP A 218 11.94 14.25 -8.02
CA ASP A 218 11.34 14.96 -9.14
C ASP A 218 10.15 15.82 -8.71
N LEU A 219 9.34 15.34 -7.76
CA LEU A 219 8.19 16.06 -7.22
C LEU A 219 8.62 17.29 -6.41
N GLY A 220 9.71 17.19 -5.64
CA GLY A 220 10.27 18.31 -4.87
C GLY A 220 10.92 19.40 -5.72
N GLU A 221 11.42 19.07 -6.91
CA GLU A 221 11.95 20.07 -7.87
C GLU A 221 10.84 20.84 -8.60
N LEU A 222 9.62 20.33 -8.56
CA LEU A 222 8.45 20.95 -9.17
C LEU A 222 7.67 21.86 -8.20
N ASP A 223 8.01 21.88 -6.91
CA ASP A 223 7.48 22.82 -5.94
C ASP A 223 8.21 24.15 -6.06
#